data_f945312aa04a3e93608d1734b5afbd25
#
_entry.id   f945312aa04a3e93608d1734b5afbd25
#
_cell.length_a   1.000
_cell.length_b   1.000
_cell.length_c   1.000
_cell.angle_alpha   90.00
_cell.angle_beta   90.00
_cell.angle_gamma   90.00
#
_symmetry.space_group_name_H-M   'P 1'
#
loop_
_entity.id
_entity.type
_entity.pdbx_description
1 polymer ?
#
loop_
_entity_poly.entity_id
_entity_poly.type
_entity_poly.pdbx_seq_one_letter_code
_entity_poly.pdbx_strand_id
1 'polypeptide(L)'
;MYFCVNTNGNKMKNMVKKALLLVGLIFIGMQFYRPEKNISETYSTSFFENETNPPAPILTTLQSKCYDCHSNNTEYPWYNNIAPVSYWIDAHVEDGKKHLNFSNWEQYSTKKKDYKIEELVAEVQEGEMPLKEYT
;
A
#
# COMPACT_ATOMS: atom_id res chain seq x y z
N MET A 1 38.57 -33.41 38.33
CA MET A 1 37.37 -33.39 37.48
C MET A 1 36.95 -31.92 37.30
N TYR A 2 37.41 -31.26 36.24
CA TYR A 2 37.18 -29.83 36.02
C TYR A 2 35.88 -29.66 35.23
N PHE A 3 34.89 -29.03 35.86
CA PHE A 3 33.66 -28.59 35.18
C PHE A 3 34.01 -27.39 34.24
N CYS A 4 34.11 -27.62 32.95
CA CYS A 4 34.12 -26.56 31.97
C CYS A 4 32.72 -25.93 31.95
N VAL A 5 32.55 -24.85 32.68
CA VAL A 5 31.32 -24.02 32.59
C VAL A 5 31.30 -23.41 31.22
N ASN A 6 30.30 -23.79 30.43
CA ASN A 6 30.10 -23.26 29.07
C ASN A 6 29.65 -21.77 29.11
N THR A 7 30.63 -20.88 29.24
CA THR A 7 30.43 -19.42 29.31
C THR A 7 29.90 -18.83 27.98
N ASN A 8 30.08 -19.53 26.85
CA ASN A 8 29.62 -19.07 25.54
C ASN A 8 28.08 -19.08 25.40
N GLY A 9 27.38 -20.05 25.99
CA GLY A 9 25.93 -20.14 25.92
C GLY A 9 25.21 -18.95 26.61
N ASN A 10 25.74 -18.50 27.74
CA ASN A 10 25.17 -17.38 28.48
C ASN A 10 25.41 -16.02 27.78
N LYS A 11 26.58 -15.85 27.17
CA LYS A 11 26.92 -14.65 26.38
C LYS A 11 26.01 -14.52 25.16
N MET A 12 25.79 -15.61 24.44
CA MET A 12 24.89 -15.66 23.28
C MET A 12 23.44 -15.37 23.69
N LYS A 13 22.92 -15.96 24.76
CA LYS A 13 21.58 -15.68 25.30
C LYS A 13 21.40 -14.20 25.66
N ASN A 14 22.39 -13.58 26.26
CA ASN A 14 22.36 -12.17 26.63
C ASN A 14 22.42 -11.26 25.40
N MET A 15 23.16 -11.61 24.34
CA MET A 15 23.19 -10.91 23.09
C MET A 15 21.82 -10.97 22.40
N VAL A 16 21.19 -12.14 22.33
CA VAL A 16 19.85 -12.31 21.75
C VAL A 16 18.81 -11.49 22.51
N LYS A 17 18.84 -11.51 23.85
CA LYS A 17 17.93 -10.67 24.67
C LYS A 17 18.09 -9.19 24.38
N LYS A 18 19.33 -8.69 24.29
CA LYS A 18 19.60 -7.28 23.96
C LYS A 18 19.12 -6.93 22.55
N ALA A 19 19.34 -7.81 21.58
CA ALA A 19 18.86 -7.64 20.22
C ALA A 19 17.32 -7.57 20.15
N LEU A 20 16.63 -8.49 20.85
CA LEU A 20 15.16 -8.49 20.94
C LEU A 20 14.61 -7.22 21.59
N LEU A 21 15.26 -6.75 22.66
CA LEU A 21 14.90 -5.49 23.32
C LEU A 21 15.07 -4.29 22.37
N LEU A 22 16.17 -4.25 21.63
CA LEU A 22 16.41 -3.20 20.65
C LEU A 22 15.36 -3.20 19.54
N VAL A 23 15.06 -4.36 18.97
CA VAL A 23 14.00 -4.52 17.96
C VAL A 23 12.65 -4.10 18.52
N GLY A 24 12.33 -4.48 19.76
CA GLY A 24 11.09 -4.03 20.43
C GLY A 24 11.00 -2.51 20.61
N LEU A 25 12.10 -1.87 21.01
CA LEU A 25 12.16 -0.41 21.14
C LEU A 25 12.01 0.29 19.80
N ILE A 26 12.66 -0.23 18.75
CA ILE A 26 12.48 0.31 17.37
C ILE A 26 11.02 0.16 16.94
N PHE A 27 10.43 -1.02 17.15
CA PHE A 27 9.02 -1.26 16.79
C PHE A 27 8.08 -0.29 17.53
N ILE A 28 8.28 -0.07 18.82
CA ILE A 28 7.51 0.91 19.60
C ILE A 28 7.74 2.32 19.05
N GLY A 29 8.98 2.69 18.76
CA GLY A 29 9.32 4.00 18.18
C GLY A 29 8.61 4.26 16.85
N MET A 30 8.50 3.24 16.00
CA MET A 30 7.79 3.34 14.73
C MET A 30 6.28 3.64 14.89
N GLN A 31 5.65 3.30 16.01
CA GLN A 31 4.23 3.55 16.22
C GLN A 31 3.89 5.04 16.45
N PHE A 32 4.89 5.87 16.74
CA PHE A 32 4.66 7.32 16.95
C PHE A 32 4.56 8.12 15.63
N TYR A 33 5.10 7.59 14.54
CA TYR A 33 4.91 8.20 13.22
C TYR A 33 3.79 7.46 12.48
N ARG A 34 2.81 8.21 12.00
CA ARG A 34 1.69 7.69 11.21
C ARG A 34 1.58 8.50 9.92
N PRO A 35 1.65 7.86 8.74
CA PRO A 35 1.35 8.53 7.48
C PRO A 35 -0.04 9.17 7.49
N GLU A 36 -0.21 10.23 6.74
CA GLU A 36 -1.52 10.82 6.51
C GLU A 36 -2.39 9.88 5.68
N LYS A 37 -3.65 9.77 6.04
CA LYS A 37 -4.57 8.90 5.30
C LYS A 37 -5.01 9.57 4.01
N ASN A 38 -5.03 8.84 2.93
CA ASN A 38 -5.58 9.24 1.64
C ASN A 38 -7.12 9.22 1.70
N ILE A 39 -7.71 10.26 2.30
CA ILE A 39 -9.16 10.45 2.42
C ILE A 39 -9.47 11.89 2.03
N SER A 40 -10.21 12.08 0.95
CA SER A 40 -10.64 13.39 0.46
C SER A 40 -12.13 13.57 0.64
N GLU A 41 -12.55 14.70 1.22
CA GLU A 41 -13.97 15.08 1.33
C GLU A 41 -14.60 15.32 -0.04
N THR A 42 -13.80 15.67 -1.04
CA THR A 42 -14.26 15.95 -2.43
C THR A 42 -13.93 14.79 -3.37
N TYR A 43 -13.80 13.59 -2.85
CA TYR A 43 -13.52 12.41 -3.65
C TYR A 43 -14.61 12.16 -4.71
N SER A 44 -14.19 11.95 -5.95
CA SER A 44 -15.07 11.52 -7.02
C SER A 44 -14.26 10.81 -8.12
N THR A 45 -14.78 9.72 -8.63
CA THR A 45 -14.33 9.02 -9.83
C THR A 45 -15.31 9.20 -11.00
N SER A 46 -16.36 10.02 -10.80
CA SER A 46 -17.46 10.17 -11.74
C SER A 46 -17.03 10.69 -13.12
N PHE A 47 -15.99 11.53 -13.23
CA PHE A 47 -15.48 11.98 -14.53
C PHE A 47 -14.94 10.80 -15.35
N PHE A 48 -14.16 9.91 -14.73
CA PHE A 48 -13.68 8.71 -15.38
C PHE A 48 -14.84 7.80 -15.78
N GLU A 49 -15.74 7.51 -14.84
CA GLU A 49 -16.86 6.59 -15.03
C GLU A 49 -17.83 7.07 -16.12
N ASN A 50 -18.15 8.38 -16.15
CA ASN A 50 -19.05 8.96 -17.13
C ASN A 50 -18.41 9.03 -18.53
N GLU A 51 -17.12 9.32 -18.62
CA GLU A 51 -16.43 9.43 -19.89
C GLU A 51 -16.17 8.07 -20.54
N THR A 52 -15.77 7.08 -19.74
CA THR A 52 -15.42 5.74 -20.24
C THR A 52 -16.60 4.77 -20.29
N ASN A 53 -17.64 5.03 -19.50
CA ASN A 53 -18.85 4.21 -19.36
C ASN A 53 -18.55 2.71 -19.26
N PRO A 54 -17.72 2.26 -18.29
CA PRO A 54 -17.31 0.88 -18.21
C PRO A 54 -18.50 -0.04 -17.93
N PRO A 55 -18.55 -1.26 -18.51
CA PRO A 55 -19.56 -2.25 -18.16
C PRO A 55 -19.58 -2.53 -16.65
N ALA A 56 -20.76 -2.80 -16.09
CA ALA A 56 -20.93 -2.97 -14.65
C ALA A 56 -19.95 -3.97 -13.98
N PRO A 57 -19.61 -5.13 -14.57
CA PRO A 57 -18.59 -6.01 -13.98
C PRO A 57 -17.20 -5.38 -13.90
N ILE A 58 -16.83 -4.59 -14.91
CA ILE A 58 -15.53 -3.88 -14.92
C ILE A 58 -15.55 -2.77 -13.88
N LEU A 59 -16.62 -1.98 -13.79
CA LEU A 59 -16.75 -0.94 -12.78
C LEU A 59 -16.65 -1.52 -11.36
N THR A 60 -17.34 -2.62 -11.08
CA THR A 60 -17.25 -3.30 -9.79
C THR A 60 -15.82 -3.75 -9.47
N THR A 61 -15.10 -4.25 -10.47
CA THR A 61 -13.69 -4.65 -10.30
C THR A 61 -12.80 -3.44 -10.00
N LEU A 62 -12.96 -2.35 -10.75
CA LEU A 62 -12.20 -1.11 -10.51
C LEU A 62 -12.44 -0.57 -9.10
N GLN A 63 -13.71 -0.52 -8.67
CA GLN A 63 -14.10 -0.06 -7.34
C GLN A 63 -13.53 -0.93 -6.22
N SER A 64 -13.53 -2.25 -6.40
CA SER A 64 -13.13 -3.19 -5.35
C SER A 64 -11.64 -3.54 -5.33
N LYS A 65 -10.89 -3.26 -6.42
CA LYS A 65 -9.51 -3.72 -6.58
C LYS A 65 -8.51 -2.63 -6.96
N CYS A 66 -8.99 -1.49 -7.47
CA CYS A 66 -8.11 -0.47 -8.02
C CYS A 66 -8.22 0.86 -7.27
N TYR A 67 -9.44 1.30 -6.94
CA TYR A 67 -9.67 2.66 -6.43
C TYR A 67 -8.99 2.95 -5.11
N ASP A 68 -8.76 1.95 -4.25
CA ASP A 68 -8.06 2.16 -2.97
C ASP A 68 -6.65 2.74 -3.13
N CYS A 69 -5.94 2.33 -4.19
CA CYS A 69 -4.60 2.83 -4.48
C CYS A 69 -4.58 3.87 -5.61
N HIS A 70 -5.59 3.89 -6.48
CA HIS A 70 -5.62 4.72 -7.68
C HIS A 70 -6.69 5.81 -7.63
N SER A 71 -7.08 6.26 -6.44
CA SER A 71 -7.99 7.39 -6.25
C SER A 71 -7.61 8.24 -5.04
N ASN A 72 -8.34 9.33 -4.81
CA ASN A 72 -8.14 10.19 -3.64
C ASN A 72 -8.90 9.71 -2.39
N ASN A 73 -9.33 8.44 -2.37
CA ASN A 73 -9.98 7.85 -1.20
C ASN A 73 -9.66 6.36 -1.09
N THR A 74 -9.09 5.96 0.04
CA THR A 74 -8.68 4.60 0.34
C THR A 74 -9.51 4.04 1.49
N GLU A 75 -10.06 2.84 1.35
CA GLU A 75 -10.65 2.09 2.45
C GLU A 75 -9.55 1.34 3.21
N TYR A 76 -9.21 1.86 4.39
CA TYR A 76 -8.11 1.31 5.17
C TYR A 76 -8.53 0.13 6.03
N PRO A 77 -7.84 -1.02 5.96
CA PRO A 77 -8.05 -2.11 6.89
C PRO A 77 -7.61 -1.72 8.31
N TRP A 78 -8.13 -2.41 9.33
CA TRP A 78 -7.84 -2.10 10.72
C TRP A 78 -6.34 -2.12 11.06
N TYR A 79 -5.58 -2.99 10.40
CA TYR A 79 -4.13 -3.13 10.61
C TYR A 79 -3.30 -2.01 9.98
N ASN A 80 -3.90 -1.12 9.20
CA ASN A 80 -3.23 0.10 8.74
C ASN A 80 -2.78 1.03 9.88
N ASN A 81 -3.24 0.78 11.11
CA ASN A 81 -2.82 1.56 12.26
C ASN A 81 -1.54 1.00 12.92
N ILE A 82 -0.92 -0.02 12.36
CA ILE A 82 0.25 -0.72 12.92
C ILE A 82 1.44 -0.56 11.96
N ALA A 83 2.50 0.13 12.42
CA ALA A 83 3.76 0.17 11.70
C ALA A 83 4.50 -1.20 11.81
N PRO A 84 5.20 -1.66 10.77
CA PRO A 84 5.52 -0.98 9.52
C PRO A 84 4.46 -1.10 8.40
N VAL A 85 3.36 -1.83 8.64
CA VAL A 85 2.33 -2.08 7.62
C VAL A 85 1.70 -0.77 7.13
N SER A 86 1.47 0.19 8.04
CA SER A 86 0.96 1.51 7.66
C SER A 86 1.86 2.23 6.65
N TYR A 87 3.18 2.12 6.78
CA TYR A 87 4.13 2.73 5.85
C TYR A 87 4.13 2.04 4.49
N TRP A 88 3.98 0.72 4.50
CA TRP A 88 3.90 -0.06 3.28
C TRP A 88 2.64 0.26 2.47
N ILE A 89 1.47 0.34 3.14
CA ILE A 89 0.20 0.72 2.49
C ILE A 89 0.28 2.15 1.94
N ASP A 90 0.77 3.10 2.74
CA ASP A 90 0.94 4.49 2.34
C ASP A 90 1.82 4.62 1.09
N ALA A 91 2.97 3.94 1.08
CA ALA A 91 3.86 3.94 -0.08
C ALA A 91 3.18 3.41 -1.35
N HIS A 92 2.35 2.35 -1.25
CA HIS A 92 1.63 1.80 -2.40
C HIS A 92 0.52 2.72 -2.88
N VAL A 93 -0.21 3.37 -1.98
CA VAL A 93 -1.25 4.36 -2.33
C VAL A 93 -0.63 5.56 -3.03
N GLU A 94 0.46 6.10 -2.49
CA GLU A 94 1.16 7.24 -3.10
C GLU A 94 1.75 6.88 -4.47
N ASP A 95 2.30 5.69 -4.62
CA ASP A 95 2.84 5.23 -5.88
C ASP A 95 1.74 4.98 -6.91
N GLY A 96 0.67 4.29 -6.52
CA GLY A 96 -0.50 4.06 -7.36
C GLY A 96 -1.09 5.36 -7.91
N LYS A 97 -1.27 6.39 -7.07
CA LYS A 97 -1.78 7.71 -7.49
C LYS A 97 -0.85 8.44 -8.46
N LYS A 98 0.47 8.25 -8.35
CA LYS A 98 1.44 8.85 -9.30
C LYS A 98 1.30 8.24 -10.68
N HIS A 99 1.10 6.94 -10.76
CA HIS A 99 0.95 6.23 -12.04
C HIS A 99 -0.42 6.51 -12.67
N LEU A 100 -1.50 6.31 -11.93
CA LEU A 100 -2.87 6.54 -12.37
C LEU A 100 -3.70 7.03 -11.19
N ASN A 101 -4.43 8.12 -11.35
CA ASN A 101 -5.39 8.60 -10.35
C ASN A 101 -6.74 8.88 -11.02
N PHE A 102 -7.72 8.02 -10.77
CA PHE A 102 -9.07 8.14 -11.32
C PHE A 102 -9.80 9.38 -10.83
N SER A 103 -9.49 9.90 -9.65
CA SER A 103 -10.08 11.15 -9.15
C SER A 103 -9.55 12.40 -9.87
N ASN A 104 -8.39 12.30 -10.52
CA ASN A 104 -7.78 13.39 -11.27
C ASN A 104 -8.01 13.24 -12.80
N TRP A 105 -8.91 12.35 -13.22
CA TRP A 105 -9.14 12.01 -14.62
C TRP A 105 -9.47 13.21 -15.51
N GLU A 106 -10.29 14.13 -15.02
CA GLU A 106 -10.65 15.35 -15.73
C GLU A 106 -9.44 16.23 -16.10
N GLN A 107 -8.40 16.19 -15.25
CA GLN A 107 -7.18 16.99 -15.43
C GLN A 107 -6.21 16.41 -16.49
N TYR A 108 -6.46 15.19 -16.96
CA TYR A 108 -5.61 14.54 -17.94
C TYR A 108 -5.96 15.04 -19.36
N SER A 109 -4.93 15.33 -20.17
CA SER A 109 -5.13 15.54 -21.59
C SER A 109 -5.62 14.26 -22.28
N THR A 110 -6.31 14.38 -23.40
CA THR A 110 -6.81 13.21 -24.18
C THR A 110 -5.69 12.19 -24.44
N LYS A 111 -4.53 12.65 -24.90
CA LYS A 111 -3.37 11.78 -25.13
C LYS A 111 -2.92 11.04 -23.87
N LYS A 112 -2.98 11.70 -22.70
CA LYS A 112 -2.61 11.05 -21.42
C LYS A 112 -3.68 10.05 -21.00
N LYS A 113 -4.96 10.33 -21.22
CA LYS A 113 -6.05 9.40 -20.95
C LYS A 113 -5.92 8.13 -21.77
N ASP A 114 -5.72 8.25 -23.09
CA ASP A 114 -5.49 7.10 -23.97
C ASP A 114 -4.32 6.25 -23.49
N TYR A 115 -3.18 6.87 -23.25
CA TYR A 115 -2.00 6.17 -22.73
C TYR A 115 -2.28 5.46 -21.40
N LYS A 116 -3.02 6.09 -20.48
CA LYS A 116 -3.32 5.50 -19.16
C LYS A 116 -4.28 4.31 -19.24
N ILE A 117 -5.20 4.31 -20.22
CA ILE A 117 -6.05 3.13 -20.47
C ILE A 117 -5.24 1.99 -21.08
N GLU A 118 -4.36 2.28 -22.04
CA GLU A 118 -3.47 1.25 -22.62
C GLU A 118 -2.55 0.64 -21.55
N GLU A 119 -1.92 1.48 -20.71
CA GLU A 119 -1.07 1.05 -19.60
C GLU A 119 -1.85 0.19 -18.59
N LEU A 120 -3.05 0.62 -18.17
CA LEU A 120 -3.91 -0.15 -17.26
C LEU A 120 -4.23 -1.55 -17.81
N VAL A 121 -4.58 -1.64 -19.10
CA VAL A 121 -4.89 -2.93 -19.72
C VAL A 121 -3.65 -3.81 -19.78
N ALA A 122 -2.49 -3.25 -20.12
CA ALA A 122 -1.23 -3.99 -20.19
C ALA A 122 -0.83 -4.55 -18.81
N GLU A 123 -0.84 -3.73 -17.76
CA GLU A 123 -0.49 -4.14 -16.40
C GLU A 123 -1.38 -5.27 -15.87
N VAL A 124 -2.69 -5.22 -16.21
CA VAL A 124 -3.63 -6.30 -15.82
C VAL A 124 -3.38 -7.57 -16.62
N GLN A 125 -3.09 -7.46 -17.94
CA GLN A 125 -2.81 -8.62 -18.79
C GLN A 125 -1.50 -9.30 -18.43
N GLU A 126 -0.50 -8.55 -18.02
CA GLU A 126 0.81 -9.06 -17.57
C GLU A 126 0.75 -9.63 -16.15
N GLY A 127 -0.34 -9.38 -15.42
CA GLY A 127 -0.55 -9.85 -14.05
C GLY A 127 0.25 -9.08 -13.01
N GLU A 128 0.71 -7.87 -13.35
CA GLU A 128 1.35 -6.95 -12.42
C GLU A 128 0.33 -6.21 -11.55
N MET A 129 -0.91 -6.01 -12.06
CA MET A 129 -2.03 -5.44 -11.33
C MET A 129 -3.27 -6.37 -11.37
N PRO A 130 -4.04 -6.46 -10.25
CA PRO A 130 -3.78 -5.89 -8.93
C PRO A 130 -2.62 -6.61 -8.22
N LEU A 131 -1.97 -5.94 -7.27
CA LEU A 131 -0.88 -6.52 -6.48
C LEU A 131 -1.34 -7.81 -5.78
N LYS A 132 -0.49 -8.84 -5.77
CA LYS A 132 -0.83 -10.17 -5.22
C LYS A 132 -1.20 -10.12 -3.73
N GLU A 133 -0.61 -9.19 -3.00
CA GLU A 133 -0.84 -8.97 -1.57
C GLU A 133 -2.19 -8.30 -1.29
N TYR A 134 -2.82 -7.74 -2.32
CA TYR A 134 -4.10 -7.01 -2.22
C TYR A 134 -5.31 -7.87 -2.63
N THR A 135 -5.10 -9.03 -3.25
CA THR A 135 -6.17 -9.91 -3.79
C THR A 135 -6.61 -11.01 -2.84
#